data_58bd23c1e6539cffd075954c6dcefd90
#
_entry.id   58bd23c1e6539cffd075954c6dcefd90
#
_cell.length_a   1.000
_cell.length_b   1.000
_cell.length_c   1.000
_cell.angle_alpha   90.00
_cell.angle_beta   90.00
_cell.angle_gamma   90.00
#
_symmetry.space_group_name_H-M   'P 1'
#
loop_
_entity.id
_entity.type
_entity.pdbx_description
1 polymer ?
#
loop_
_entity_poly.entity_id
_entity_poly.type
_entity_poly.pdbx_seq_one_letter_code
_entity_poly.pdbx_strand_id
1 'polypeptide(L)'
;LIKDGWVTADLSKSDLRFFRKKFKKYLNVKDYVKRADYLAWNNKYWDLKRLLRYLPKDYELLYNARQLLMSKSYGVDTAISKVPAKFKNDSGLNYDRLKWRRKRGRVDDSVEILLKIKNTKDYLVRPDKWWNERDIISRSLIYKKKYELAYKISSNHGMSEGPDFAAAEWMSGWIALSFLDDPLLAKDHFENFYNNVGYPISTARGAYWLGKTYKKLNNTELSTKWFNEASKYLTTYYGQLAFLELNPNGNFELSKDLEINKEYRDIFFKKEIVKVIYLLDELDEDKYTKFMLRHIANDNIDNGSEILAAELATNIERFDFAIQISKLASYEKRFHNQYN
;
A
#
# COMPACT_ATOMS: atom_id res chain seq x y z
N LEU A 1 10.39 12.07 -23.95
CA LEU A 1 9.01 12.58 -24.14
C LEU A 1 8.17 11.73 -25.10
N ILE A 2 8.49 11.64 -26.44
CA ILE A 2 7.66 10.89 -27.42
C ILE A 2 7.57 9.41 -27.05
N LYS A 3 8.68 8.76 -26.72
CA LYS A 3 8.73 7.34 -26.37
C LYS A 3 8.05 7.08 -25.03
N ASP A 4 8.23 7.94 -24.05
CA ASP A 4 7.61 7.82 -22.73
C ASP A 4 6.10 8.00 -22.82
N GLY A 5 5.64 9.06 -23.53
CA GLY A 5 4.24 9.26 -23.84
C GLY A 5 3.64 8.09 -24.63
N TRP A 6 4.39 7.52 -25.60
CA TRP A 6 3.95 6.31 -26.30
C TRP A 6 3.70 5.16 -25.36
N VAL A 7 4.60 4.90 -24.40
CA VAL A 7 4.48 3.74 -23.50
C VAL A 7 3.32 3.89 -22.56
N THR A 8 3.13 5.05 -21.92
CA THR A 8 2.27 5.23 -20.75
C THR A 8 0.94 5.94 -21.01
N ALA A 9 0.81 6.69 -22.13
CA ALA A 9 -0.40 7.46 -22.38
C ALA A 9 -1.63 6.58 -22.63
N ASP A 10 -2.76 6.97 -22.07
CA ASP A 10 -4.08 6.43 -22.39
C ASP A 10 -4.53 6.99 -23.74
N LEU A 11 -4.43 6.16 -24.78
CA LEU A 11 -4.76 6.55 -26.15
C LEU A 11 -6.07 5.92 -26.59
N SER A 12 -7.04 6.73 -26.97
CA SER A 12 -8.23 6.25 -27.65
C SER A 12 -7.86 5.54 -28.97
N LYS A 13 -8.83 4.93 -29.64
CA LYS A 13 -8.60 4.30 -30.95
C LYS A 13 -8.15 5.32 -32.01
N SER A 14 -8.69 6.54 -31.97
CA SER A 14 -8.32 7.65 -32.86
C SER A 14 -6.92 8.15 -32.52
N ASP A 15 -6.63 8.38 -31.23
CA ASP A 15 -5.35 8.91 -30.79
C ASP A 15 -4.20 7.96 -31.07
N LEU A 16 -4.42 6.65 -30.89
CA LEU A 16 -3.44 5.62 -31.25
C LEU A 16 -3.10 5.68 -32.77
N ARG A 17 -4.12 5.87 -33.64
CA ARG A 17 -3.91 6.01 -35.09
C ARG A 17 -3.15 7.28 -35.39
N PHE A 18 -3.58 8.42 -34.83
CA PHE A 18 -2.94 9.72 -35.00
C PHE A 18 -1.50 9.71 -34.53
N PHE A 19 -1.24 9.24 -33.33
CA PHE A 19 0.10 9.15 -32.75
C PHE A 19 1.04 8.33 -33.64
N ARG A 20 0.59 7.16 -34.07
CA ARG A 20 1.37 6.32 -34.99
C ARG A 20 1.62 7.00 -36.33
N LYS A 21 0.61 7.61 -36.93
CA LYS A 21 0.77 8.34 -38.23
C LYS A 21 1.83 9.42 -38.10
N LYS A 22 1.82 10.20 -37.02
CA LYS A 22 2.71 11.34 -36.79
C LYS A 22 4.11 10.94 -36.35
N PHE A 23 4.23 9.92 -35.45
CA PHE A 23 5.47 9.65 -34.76
C PHE A 23 6.09 8.26 -35.06
N LYS A 24 5.54 7.49 -36.00
CA LYS A 24 6.03 6.13 -36.34
C LYS A 24 7.55 6.10 -36.61
N LYS A 25 8.12 7.11 -37.23
CA LYS A 25 9.55 7.20 -37.52
C LYS A 25 10.46 7.25 -36.28
N TYR A 26 9.92 7.61 -35.13
CA TYR A 26 10.66 7.68 -33.87
C TYR A 26 10.48 6.44 -33.01
N LEU A 27 9.60 5.51 -33.41
CA LEU A 27 9.25 4.31 -32.66
C LEU A 27 9.89 3.07 -33.32
N ASN A 28 10.51 2.25 -32.51
CA ASN A 28 11.06 0.95 -32.93
C ASN A 28 10.31 -0.21 -32.24
N VAL A 29 10.65 -1.45 -32.60
CA VAL A 29 10.02 -2.65 -32.05
C VAL A 29 10.05 -2.67 -30.52
N LYS A 30 11.17 -2.26 -29.90
CA LYS A 30 11.29 -2.25 -28.43
C LYS A 30 10.27 -1.29 -27.79
N ASP A 31 9.95 -0.16 -28.43
CA ASP A 31 8.98 0.81 -27.92
C ASP A 31 7.55 0.24 -27.96
N TYR A 32 7.21 -0.55 -29.01
CA TYR A 32 5.94 -1.27 -29.07
C TYR A 32 5.82 -2.37 -28.03
N VAL A 33 6.90 -3.13 -27.81
CA VAL A 33 6.95 -4.17 -26.79
C VAL A 33 6.82 -3.57 -25.39
N LYS A 34 7.52 -2.48 -25.09
CA LYS A 34 7.38 -1.75 -23.80
C LYS A 34 5.95 -1.28 -23.56
N ARG A 35 5.28 -0.74 -24.59
CA ARG A 35 3.87 -0.36 -24.48
C ARG A 35 2.98 -1.58 -24.20
N ALA A 36 3.19 -2.68 -24.93
CA ALA A 36 2.41 -3.89 -24.71
C ALA A 36 2.57 -4.43 -23.27
N ASP A 37 3.80 -4.41 -22.77
CA ASP A 37 4.10 -4.80 -21.38
C ASP A 37 3.41 -3.86 -20.36
N TYR A 38 3.53 -2.55 -20.53
CA TYR A 38 2.83 -1.56 -19.71
C TYR A 38 1.31 -1.79 -19.69
N LEU A 39 0.69 -1.99 -20.86
CA LEU A 39 -0.74 -2.23 -20.99
C LEU A 39 -1.15 -3.55 -20.32
N ALA A 40 -0.33 -4.59 -20.44
CA ALA A 40 -0.56 -5.87 -19.80
C ALA A 40 -0.49 -5.76 -18.27
N TRP A 41 0.56 -5.17 -17.70
CA TRP A 41 0.70 -4.96 -16.27
C TRP A 41 -0.42 -4.07 -15.67
N ASN A 42 -0.98 -3.15 -16.46
CA ASN A 42 -2.07 -2.26 -16.04
C ASN A 42 -3.48 -2.78 -16.41
N ASN A 43 -3.58 -4.04 -16.84
CA ASN A 43 -4.84 -4.71 -17.15
C ASN A 43 -5.69 -3.96 -18.21
N LYS A 44 -5.02 -3.28 -19.17
CA LYS A 44 -5.65 -2.50 -20.24
C LYS A 44 -6.01 -3.42 -21.43
N TYR A 45 -7.05 -4.25 -21.24
CA TYR A 45 -7.47 -5.32 -22.16
C TYR A 45 -7.67 -4.84 -23.61
N TRP A 46 -8.48 -3.80 -23.82
CA TRP A 46 -8.82 -3.33 -25.16
C TRP A 46 -7.68 -2.60 -25.86
N ASP A 47 -6.86 -1.88 -25.10
CA ASP A 47 -5.70 -1.18 -25.63
C ASP A 47 -4.64 -2.18 -26.09
N LEU A 48 -4.38 -3.19 -25.27
CA LEU A 48 -3.49 -4.28 -25.61
C LEU A 48 -3.99 -5.04 -26.85
N LYS A 49 -5.29 -5.38 -26.91
CA LYS A 49 -5.90 -6.05 -28.07
C LYS A 49 -5.68 -5.24 -29.38
N ARG A 50 -5.83 -3.92 -29.30
CA ARG A 50 -5.58 -3.04 -30.45
C ARG A 50 -4.11 -2.97 -30.86
N LEU A 51 -3.20 -3.17 -29.92
CA LEU A 51 -1.75 -3.08 -30.16
C LEU A 51 -1.17 -4.38 -30.77
N LEU A 52 -1.73 -5.55 -30.47
CA LEU A 52 -1.20 -6.85 -30.87
C LEU A 52 -0.75 -6.93 -32.35
N ARG A 53 -1.58 -6.44 -33.27
CA ARG A 53 -1.31 -6.44 -34.72
C ARG A 53 -0.06 -5.67 -35.16
N TYR A 54 0.56 -4.92 -34.27
CA TYR A 54 1.75 -4.11 -34.55
C TYR A 54 3.01 -4.70 -33.94
N LEU A 55 2.88 -5.80 -33.22
CA LEU A 55 3.98 -6.51 -32.59
C LEU A 55 4.59 -7.57 -33.57
N PRO A 56 5.89 -7.84 -33.47
CA PRO A 56 6.47 -9.03 -34.07
C PRO A 56 5.77 -10.31 -33.58
N LYS A 57 5.72 -11.35 -34.42
CA LYS A 57 4.91 -12.56 -34.20
C LYS A 57 5.13 -13.21 -32.84
N ASP A 58 6.38 -13.33 -32.39
CA ASP A 58 6.70 -13.93 -31.10
C ASP A 58 6.10 -13.14 -29.91
N TYR A 59 6.19 -11.81 -29.97
CA TYR A 59 5.60 -10.92 -28.96
C TYR A 59 4.07 -10.86 -29.09
N GLU A 60 3.54 -10.89 -30.30
CA GLU A 60 2.09 -10.99 -30.51
C GLU A 60 1.51 -12.21 -29.79
N LEU A 61 2.15 -13.38 -29.92
CA LEU A 61 1.72 -14.62 -29.25
C LEU A 61 1.79 -14.51 -27.73
N LEU A 62 2.87 -13.93 -27.17
CA LEU A 62 3.02 -13.70 -25.75
C LEU A 62 1.91 -12.78 -25.22
N TYR A 63 1.76 -11.58 -25.81
CA TYR A 63 0.81 -10.59 -25.31
C TYR A 63 -0.65 -10.94 -25.63
N ASN A 64 -0.91 -11.74 -26.64
CA ASN A 64 -2.24 -12.32 -26.86
C ASN A 64 -2.62 -13.30 -25.73
N ALA A 65 -1.71 -14.16 -25.30
CA ALA A 65 -1.95 -15.04 -24.15
C ALA A 65 -2.19 -14.23 -22.86
N ARG A 66 -1.35 -13.22 -22.61
CA ARG A 66 -1.54 -12.30 -21.47
C ARG A 66 -2.88 -11.55 -21.54
N GLN A 67 -3.28 -11.07 -22.70
CA GLN A 67 -4.56 -10.37 -22.91
C GLN A 67 -5.76 -11.28 -22.64
N LEU A 68 -5.75 -12.53 -23.11
CA LEU A 68 -6.83 -13.48 -22.83
C LEU A 68 -6.93 -13.85 -21.34
N LEU A 69 -5.81 -13.92 -20.63
CA LEU A 69 -5.75 -14.16 -19.18
C LEU A 69 -6.36 -13.02 -18.33
N MET A 70 -6.50 -11.81 -18.88
CA MET A 70 -7.16 -10.69 -18.19
C MET A 70 -8.67 -10.87 -18.07
N SER A 71 -9.26 -11.75 -18.86
CA SER A 71 -10.70 -11.94 -18.96
C SER A 71 -11.11 -13.39 -18.71
N LYS A 72 -12.41 -13.65 -18.75
CA LYS A 72 -12.96 -15.02 -18.70
C LYS A 72 -13.05 -15.67 -20.09
N SER A 73 -12.26 -15.22 -21.07
CA SER A 73 -12.29 -15.69 -22.45
C SER A 73 -11.95 -17.18 -22.56
N TYR A 74 -12.50 -17.82 -23.57
CA TYR A 74 -12.11 -19.16 -23.98
C TYR A 74 -10.78 -19.13 -24.74
N GLY A 75 -10.13 -20.29 -24.88
CA GLY A 75 -8.91 -20.45 -25.66
C GLY A 75 -7.63 -20.02 -24.94
N VAL A 76 -7.67 -19.80 -23.64
CA VAL A 76 -6.49 -19.42 -22.83
C VAL A 76 -5.38 -20.46 -22.93
N ASP A 77 -5.70 -21.74 -22.75
CA ASP A 77 -4.70 -22.84 -22.79
C ASP A 77 -4.06 -22.96 -24.18
N THR A 78 -4.87 -22.84 -25.24
CA THR A 78 -4.37 -22.82 -26.63
C THR A 78 -3.47 -21.60 -26.88
N ALA A 79 -3.81 -20.41 -26.34
CA ALA A 79 -2.95 -19.25 -26.48
C ALA A 79 -1.61 -19.43 -25.74
N ILE A 80 -1.64 -19.97 -24.51
CA ILE A 80 -0.44 -20.25 -23.72
C ILE A 80 0.45 -21.32 -24.42
N SER A 81 -0.15 -22.36 -25.02
CA SER A 81 0.63 -23.39 -25.71
C SER A 81 1.41 -22.82 -26.91
N LYS A 82 0.87 -21.81 -27.60
CA LYS A 82 1.48 -21.13 -28.75
C LYS A 82 2.58 -20.11 -28.36
N VAL A 83 2.73 -19.80 -27.08
CA VAL A 83 3.80 -18.88 -26.65
C VAL A 83 5.17 -19.51 -26.91
N PRO A 84 6.11 -18.83 -27.60
CA PRO A 84 7.44 -19.33 -27.86
C PRO A 84 8.20 -19.79 -26.61
N ALA A 85 9.04 -20.78 -26.69
CA ALA A 85 9.78 -21.38 -25.57
C ALA A 85 10.56 -20.33 -24.76
N LYS A 86 11.19 -19.36 -25.44
CA LYS A 86 11.94 -18.25 -24.80
C LYS A 86 11.10 -17.38 -23.86
N PHE A 87 9.77 -17.36 -24.01
CA PHE A 87 8.84 -16.58 -23.19
C PHE A 87 8.01 -17.42 -22.20
N LYS A 88 8.22 -18.75 -22.16
CA LYS A 88 7.47 -19.62 -21.23
C LYS A 88 7.67 -19.23 -19.75
N ASN A 89 8.84 -18.66 -19.43
CA ASN A 89 9.19 -18.18 -18.09
C ASN A 89 9.07 -16.66 -17.96
N ASP A 90 8.36 -15.98 -18.87
CA ASP A 90 8.09 -14.55 -18.74
C ASP A 90 7.34 -14.23 -17.45
N SER A 91 7.83 -13.25 -16.71
CA SER A 91 7.27 -12.84 -15.40
C SER A 91 5.81 -12.43 -15.53
N GLY A 92 5.50 -11.56 -16.50
CA GLY A 92 4.15 -11.06 -16.70
C GLY A 92 3.18 -12.18 -17.11
N LEU A 93 3.61 -13.12 -17.96
CA LEU A 93 2.80 -14.30 -18.32
C LEU A 93 2.50 -15.16 -17.09
N ASN A 94 3.50 -15.43 -16.25
CA ASN A 94 3.32 -16.24 -15.05
C ASN A 94 2.44 -15.53 -14.03
N TYR A 95 2.59 -14.20 -13.87
CA TYR A 95 1.71 -13.38 -13.04
C TYR A 95 0.24 -13.44 -13.52
N ASP A 96 0.00 -13.26 -14.82
CA ASP A 96 -1.34 -13.28 -15.39
C ASP A 96 -1.98 -14.68 -15.25
N ARG A 97 -1.19 -15.77 -15.42
CA ARG A 97 -1.64 -17.16 -15.17
C ARG A 97 -2.00 -17.38 -13.71
N LEU A 98 -1.15 -16.94 -12.79
CA LEU A 98 -1.39 -16.99 -11.34
C LEU A 98 -2.72 -16.36 -10.98
N LYS A 99 -2.89 -15.09 -11.36
CA LYS A 99 -4.08 -14.29 -11.10
C LYS A 99 -5.35 -14.90 -11.71
N TRP A 100 -5.25 -15.41 -12.93
CA TRP A 100 -6.35 -16.08 -13.62
C TRP A 100 -6.78 -17.36 -12.91
N ARG A 101 -5.83 -18.21 -12.49
CA ARG A 101 -6.08 -19.43 -11.74
C ARG A 101 -6.74 -19.14 -10.41
N ARG A 102 -6.19 -18.20 -9.62
CA ARG A 102 -6.76 -17.79 -8.34
C ARG A 102 -8.21 -17.29 -8.49
N LYS A 103 -8.48 -16.42 -9.46
CA LYS A 103 -9.84 -15.91 -9.72
C LYS A 103 -10.86 -16.98 -10.11
N ARG A 104 -10.41 -18.17 -10.49
CA ARG A 104 -11.23 -19.34 -10.79
C ARG A 104 -11.28 -20.37 -9.65
N GLY A 105 -10.82 -20.00 -8.46
CA GLY A 105 -10.79 -20.88 -7.29
C GLY A 105 -9.69 -21.95 -7.34
N ARG A 106 -8.82 -21.96 -8.34
CA ARG A 106 -7.71 -22.91 -8.51
C ARG A 106 -6.49 -22.47 -7.70
N VAL A 107 -6.64 -22.41 -6.38
CA VAL A 107 -5.61 -21.87 -5.48
C VAL A 107 -4.36 -22.73 -5.49
N ASP A 108 -4.49 -24.06 -5.45
CA ASP A 108 -3.34 -24.98 -5.43
C ASP A 108 -2.50 -24.84 -6.71
N ASP A 109 -3.13 -24.73 -7.88
CA ASP A 109 -2.41 -24.46 -9.15
C ASP A 109 -1.71 -23.07 -9.16
N SER A 110 -2.25 -22.11 -8.41
CA SER A 110 -1.63 -20.79 -8.24
C SER A 110 -0.38 -20.88 -7.36
N VAL A 111 -0.47 -21.66 -6.28
CA VAL A 111 0.66 -21.96 -5.38
C VAL A 111 1.82 -22.60 -6.16
N GLU A 112 1.54 -23.56 -7.06
CA GLU A 112 2.58 -24.17 -7.89
C GLU A 112 3.39 -23.14 -8.69
N ILE A 113 2.74 -22.11 -9.22
CA ILE A 113 3.45 -21.03 -9.94
C ILE A 113 4.37 -20.30 -8.97
N LEU A 114 3.85 -19.88 -7.80
CA LEU A 114 4.63 -19.15 -6.80
C LEU A 114 5.84 -19.92 -6.27
N LEU A 115 5.75 -21.24 -6.20
CA LEU A 115 6.86 -22.10 -5.77
C LEU A 115 7.94 -22.30 -6.84
N LYS A 116 7.60 -22.11 -8.13
CA LYS A 116 8.51 -22.35 -9.27
C LYS A 116 9.23 -21.10 -9.76
N ILE A 117 8.70 -19.90 -9.50
CA ILE A 117 9.28 -18.65 -9.97
C ILE A 117 10.47 -18.22 -9.10
N LYS A 118 11.34 -17.39 -9.70
CA LYS A 118 12.39 -16.71 -8.95
C LYS A 118 11.79 -15.51 -8.21
N ASN A 119 12.14 -15.35 -6.93
CA ASN A 119 11.62 -14.27 -6.08
C ASN A 119 12.58 -13.08 -6.01
N THR A 120 13.26 -12.77 -7.11
CA THR A 120 14.16 -11.61 -7.22
C THR A 120 13.45 -10.43 -7.86
N LYS A 121 13.83 -9.22 -7.46
CA LYS A 121 13.26 -7.96 -8.00
C LYS A 121 13.34 -7.94 -9.54
N ASP A 122 14.44 -8.38 -10.11
CA ASP A 122 14.67 -8.41 -11.56
C ASP A 122 13.69 -9.34 -12.29
N TYR A 123 13.40 -10.53 -11.71
CA TYR A 123 12.41 -11.43 -12.29
C TYR A 123 10.99 -10.92 -12.11
N LEU A 124 10.63 -10.49 -10.91
CA LEU A 124 9.25 -10.11 -10.58
C LEU A 124 8.80 -8.86 -11.36
N VAL A 125 9.69 -7.96 -11.73
CA VAL A 125 9.44 -6.67 -12.43
C VAL A 125 8.49 -5.75 -11.64
N ARG A 126 7.39 -6.28 -11.15
CA ARG A 126 6.36 -5.60 -10.36
C ARG A 126 6.05 -6.40 -9.09
N PRO A 127 6.99 -6.47 -8.12
CA PRO A 127 6.83 -7.23 -6.89
C PRO A 127 5.60 -6.79 -6.06
N ASP A 128 5.22 -5.51 -6.15
CA ASP A 128 3.98 -4.95 -5.59
C ASP A 128 2.72 -5.72 -6.04
N LYS A 129 2.62 -5.98 -7.34
CA LYS A 129 1.49 -6.75 -7.89
C LYS A 129 1.51 -8.21 -7.48
N TRP A 130 2.70 -8.81 -7.43
CA TRP A 130 2.86 -10.18 -6.94
C TRP A 130 2.48 -10.30 -5.47
N TRP A 131 2.80 -9.27 -4.65
CA TRP A 131 2.43 -9.26 -3.24
C TRP A 131 0.92 -9.32 -3.06
N ASN A 132 0.15 -8.55 -3.80
CA ASN A 132 -1.31 -8.59 -3.73
C ASN A 132 -1.89 -10.01 -3.92
N GLU A 133 -1.33 -10.78 -4.83
CA GLU A 133 -1.75 -12.17 -5.06
C GLU A 133 -1.25 -13.11 -3.94
N ARG A 134 -0.02 -12.90 -3.44
CA ARG A 134 0.56 -13.67 -2.33
C ARG A 134 -0.23 -13.47 -1.05
N ASP A 135 -0.60 -12.24 -0.70
CA ASP A 135 -1.40 -11.93 0.49
C ASP A 135 -2.73 -12.70 0.47
N ILE A 136 -3.47 -12.64 -0.64
CA ILE A 136 -4.73 -13.34 -0.79
C ILE A 136 -4.54 -14.87 -0.68
N ILE A 137 -3.52 -15.42 -1.32
CA ILE A 137 -3.24 -16.86 -1.30
C ILE A 137 -2.79 -17.31 0.08
N SER A 138 -1.91 -16.55 0.77
CA SER A 138 -1.45 -16.86 2.11
C SER A 138 -2.62 -16.90 3.10
N ARG A 139 -3.55 -15.93 3.05
CA ARG A 139 -4.77 -15.95 3.88
C ARG A 139 -5.65 -17.16 3.60
N SER A 140 -5.80 -17.54 2.33
CA SER A 140 -6.53 -18.75 1.94
C SER A 140 -5.86 -20.02 2.47
N LEU A 141 -4.53 -20.07 2.48
CA LEU A 141 -3.77 -21.20 3.02
C LEU A 141 -3.85 -21.27 4.55
N ILE A 142 -3.83 -20.13 5.25
CA ILE A 142 -4.07 -20.06 6.70
C ILE A 142 -5.46 -20.62 7.03
N TYR A 143 -6.50 -20.19 6.31
CA TYR A 143 -7.85 -20.71 6.48
C TYR A 143 -7.91 -22.23 6.29
N LYS A 144 -7.13 -22.78 5.34
CA LYS A 144 -6.98 -24.21 5.09
C LYS A 144 -6.00 -24.92 6.04
N LYS A 145 -5.49 -24.24 7.07
CA LYS A 145 -4.49 -24.72 8.03
C LYS A 145 -3.18 -25.23 7.42
N LYS A 146 -2.81 -24.72 6.22
CA LYS A 146 -1.54 -25.01 5.52
C LYS A 146 -0.51 -23.93 5.88
N TYR A 147 -0.10 -23.86 7.13
CA TYR A 147 0.63 -22.73 7.72
C TYR A 147 2.05 -22.58 7.16
N GLU A 148 2.83 -23.66 7.05
CA GLU A 148 4.19 -23.65 6.49
C GLU A 148 4.17 -23.15 5.04
N LEU A 149 3.16 -23.59 4.27
CA LEU A 149 3.00 -23.14 2.91
C LEU A 149 2.58 -21.68 2.83
N ALA A 150 1.70 -21.23 3.72
CA ALA A 150 1.30 -19.83 3.82
C ALA A 150 2.51 -18.94 4.13
N TYR A 151 3.35 -19.36 5.08
CA TYR A 151 4.60 -18.68 5.40
C TYR A 151 5.55 -18.62 4.19
N LYS A 152 5.79 -19.77 3.54
CA LYS A 152 6.64 -19.85 2.36
C LYS A 152 6.17 -18.91 1.22
N ILE A 153 4.86 -18.76 1.07
CA ILE A 153 4.30 -17.86 0.06
C ILE A 153 4.43 -16.38 0.48
N SER A 154 4.19 -16.03 1.74
CA SER A 154 4.27 -14.64 2.20
C SER A 154 5.72 -14.14 2.29
N SER A 155 6.65 -14.94 2.82
CA SER A 155 8.03 -14.52 3.08
C SER A 155 8.88 -14.37 1.79
N ASN A 156 8.52 -15.07 0.72
CA ASN A 156 9.23 -14.99 -0.56
C ASN A 156 8.72 -13.86 -1.46
N HIS A 157 8.52 -12.65 -0.94
CA HIS A 157 7.90 -11.53 -1.66
C HIS A 157 8.86 -10.77 -2.59
N GLY A 158 10.18 -10.83 -2.39
CA GLY A 158 11.20 -10.21 -3.26
C GLY A 158 11.23 -8.69 -3.24
N MET A 159 10.66 -8.07 -2.21
CA MET A 159 10.69 -6.60 -1.97
C MET A 159 11.71 -6.27 -0.89
N SER A 160 12.17 -5.01 -0.84
CA SER A 160 13.13 -4.51 0.16
C SER A 160 12.66 -3.26 0.89
N GLU A 161 11.59 -2.60 0.42
CA GLU A 161 11.10 -1.33 0.95
C GLU A 161 9.65 -1.06 0.53
N GLY A 162 9.03 -0.09 1.16
CA GLY A 162 7.70 0.39 0.84
C GLY A 162 6.56 -0.30 1.59
N PRO A 163 5.31 0.16 1.41
CA PRO A 163 4.17 -0.32 2.20
C PRO A 163 3.86 -1.80 1.97
N ASP A 164 4.06 -2.31 0.76
CA ASP A 164 3.83 -3.73 0.44
C ASP A 164 4.90 -4.64 1.07
N PHE A 165 6.17 -4.17 1.14
CA PHE A 165 7.23 -4.83 1.90
C PHE A 165 6.85 -4.94 3.39
N ALA A 166 6.46 -3.83 4.00
CA ALA A 166 6.03 -3.82 5.39
C ALA A 166 4.84 -4.77 5.63
N ALA A 167 3.85 -4.78 4.73
CA ALA A 167 2.72 -5.70 4.84
C ALA A 167 3.15 -7.17 4.73
N ALA A 168 4.14 -7.48 3.88
CA ALA A 168 4.67 -8.82 3.69
C ALA A 168 5.46 -9.31 4.92
N GLU A 169 6.33 -8.48 5.44
CA GLU A 169 7.10 -8.76 6.66
C GLU A 169 6.16 -8.97 7.86
N TRP A 170 5.18 -8.08 8.03
CA TRP A 170 4.21 -8.26 9.11
C TRP A 170 3.42 -9.57 8.97
N MET A 171 2.94 -9.90 7.78
CA MET A 171 2.19 -11.14 7.53
C MET A 171 3.04 -12.37 7.83
N SER A 172 4.30 -12.37 7.39
CA SER A 172 5.24 -13.49 7.59
C SER A 172 5.57 -13.67 9.06
N GLY A 173 5.86 -12.58 9.79
CA GLY A 173 6.06 -12.60 11.23
C GLY A 173 4.83 -13.09 11.99
N TRP A 174 3.64 -12.65 11.61
CA TRP A 174 2.39 -13.09 12.21
C TRP A 174 2.14 -14.59 12.01
N ILE A 175 2.41 -15.11 10.80
CA ILE A 175 2.28 -16.54 10.53
C ILE A 175 3.30 -17.33 11.36
N ALA A 176 4.55 -16.89 11.40
CA ALA A 176 5.61 -17.54 12.15
C ALA A 176 5.28 -17.62 13.65
N LEU A 177 4.85 -16.50 14.26
CA LEU A 177 4.56 -16.46 15.69
C LEU A 177 3.28 -17.21 16.06
N SER A 178 2.21 -17.01 15.29
CA SER A 178 0.86 -17.41 15.70
C SER A 178 0.48 -18.81 15.26
N PHE A 179 1.10 -19.35 14.21
CA PHE A 179 0.71 -20.63 13.61
C PHE A 179 1.85 -21.64 13.48
N LEU A 180 3.10 -21.18 13.36
CA LEU A 180 4.27 -22.07 13.31
C LEU A 180 4.95 -22.25 14.66
N ASP A 181 4.59 -21.41 15.63
CA ASP A 181 5.21 -21.40 16.95
C ASP A 181 6.73 -21.15 16.94
N ASP A 182 7.18 -20.36 15.96
CA ASP A 182 8.58 -19.99 15.75
C ASP A 182 8.82 -18.50 16.05
N PRO A 183 9.10 -18.16 17.34
CA PRO A 183 9.32 -16.77 17.72
C PRO A 183 10.65 -16.19 17.22
N LEU A 184 11.67 -17.00 16.92
CA LEU A 184 12.93 -16.50 16.37
C LEU A 184 12.73 -16.02 14.95
N LEU A 185 12.04 -16.80 14.15
CA LEU A 185 11.69 -16.44 12.79
C LEU A 185 10.76 -15.21 12.76
N ALA A 186 9.80 -15.16 13.66
CA ALA A 186 8.88 -14.02 13.78
C ALA A 186 9.59 -12.72 14.16
N LYS A 187 10.60 -12.80 15.04
CA LYS A 187 11.40 -11.66 15.47
C LYS A 187 12.03 -10.94 14.26
N ASP A 188 12.72 -11.68 13.41
CA ASP A 188 13.42 -11.11 12.28
C ASP A 188 12.45 -10.36 11.33
N HIS A 189 11.28 -10.92 11.07
CA HIS A 189 10.24 -10.27 10.28
C HIS A 189 9.66 -9.02 10.95
N PHE A 190 9.38 -9.06 12.25
CA PHE A 190 8.83 -7.89 12.94
C PHE A 190 9.88 -6.78 13.13
N GLU A 191 11.16 -7.10 13.27
CA GLU A 191 12.25 -6.12 13.24
C GLU A 191 12.35 -5.46 11.86
N ASN A 192 12.31 -6.25 10.78
CA ASN A 192 12.26 -5.71 9.42
C ASN A 192 11.04 -4.80 9.22
N PHE A 193 9.86 -5.23 9.68
CA PHE A 193 8.66 -4.40 9.63
C PHE A 193 8.85 -3.09 10.38
N TYR A 194 9.23 -3.15 11.67
CA TYR A 194 9.36 -1.98 12.54
C TYR A 194 10.35 -0.95 12.00
N ASN A 195 11.49 -1.41 11.49
CA ASN A 195 12.54 -0.55 10.95
C ASN A 195 12.17 0.13 9.62
N ASN A 196 11.11 -0.32 8.96
CA ASN A 196 10.67 0.21 7.66
C ASN A 196 9.32 0.94 7.71
N VAL A 197 8.81 1.24 8.91
CA VAL A 197 7.58 2.01 9.08
C VAL A 197 7.82 3.25 9.96
N GLY A 198 7.03 4.30 9.75
CA GLY A 198 7.17 5.55 10.50
C GLY A 198 5.85 6.11 11.05
N TYR A 199 4.71 5.64 10.54
CA TYR A 199 3.42 6.14 11.03
C TYR A 199 3.02 5.50 12.36
N PRO A 200 2.41 6.27 13.30
CA PRO A 200 2.04 5.80 14.63
C PRO A 200 1.34 4.45 14.67
N ILE A 201 0.36 4.24 13.79
CA ILE A 201 -0.39 2.98 13.70
C ILE A 201 0.55 1.79 13.37
N SER A 202 1.47 1.98 12.44
CA SER A 202 2.39 0.94 12.02
C SER A 202 3.51 0.72 13.03
N THR A 203 4.03 1.80 13.62
CA THR A 203 5.07 1.73 14.67
C THR A 203 4.56 1.02 15.90
N ALA A 204 3.36 1.41 16.39
CA ALA A 204 2.72 0.74 17.51
C ALA A 204 2.47 -0.75 17.22
N ARG A 205 2.03 -1.09 16.00
CA ARG A 205 1.82 -2.47 15.58
C ARG A 205 3.11 -3.29 15.62
N GLY A 206 4.19 -2.76 15.06
CA GLY A 206 5.49 -3.46 15.04
C GLY A 206 6.03 -3.66 16.45
N ALA A 207 6.01 -2.62 17.27
CA ALA A 207 6.46 -2.70 18.67
C ALA A 207 5.62 -3.68 19.50
N TYR A 208 4.29 -3.68 19.35
CA TYR A 208 3.42 -4.64 20.03
C TYR A 208 3.77 -6.09 19.67
N TRP A 209 3.92 -6.39 18.38
CA TRP A 209 4.25 -7.74 17.94
C TRP A 209 5.65 -8.17 18.33
N LEU A 210 6.63 -7.25 18.39
CA LEU A 210 7.94 -7.52 19.00
C LEU A 210 7.82 -7.83 20.50
N GLY A 211 7.00 -7.07 21.24
CA GLY A 211 6.69 -7.35 22.63
C GLY A 211 6.13 -8.76 22.84
N LYS A 212 5.15 -9.15 22.00
CA LYS A 212 4.57 -10.52 22.01
C LYS A 212 5.63 -11.59 21.69
N THR A 213 6.48 -11.32 20.75
CA THR A 213 7.54 -12.24 20.31
C THR A 213 8.57 -12.45 21.42
N TYR A 214 9.05 -11.38 22.04
CA TYR A 214 10.00 -11.50 23.16
C TYR A 214 9.36 -12.12 24.42
N LYS A 215 8.06 -11.90 24.64
CA LYS A 215 7.31 -12.61 25.70
C LYS A 215 7.36 -14.12 25.47
N LYS A 216 7.18 -14.57 24.21
CA LYS A 216 7.24 -15.97 23.83
C LYS A 216 8.66 -16.56 23.89
N LEU A 217 9.68 -15.74 23.69
CA LEU A 217 11.09 -16.07 23.89
C LEU A 217 11.51 -16.08 25.38
N ASN A 218 10.58 -15.86 26.31
CA ASN A 218 10.82 -15.74 27.75
C ASN A 218 11.81 -14.61 28.12
N ASN A 219 11.94 -13.59 27.26
CA ASN A 219 12.73 -12.40 27.52
C ASN A 219 11.82 -11.26 28.02
N THR A 220 11.59 -11.25 29.34
CA THR A 220 10.67 -10.28 29.96
C THR A 220 11.15 -8.83 29.81
N GLU A 221 12.46 -8.60 29.89
CA GLU A 221 13.04 -7.24 29.76
C GLU A 221 12.74 -6.63 28.39
N LEU A 222 13.08 -7.34 27.31
CA LEU A 222 12.81 -6.86 25.96
C LEU A 222 11.30 -6.82 25.65
N SER A 223 10.52 -7.77 26.16
CA SER A 223 9.07 -7.75 26.03
C SER A 223 8.48 -6.47 26.62
N THR A 224 8.86 -6.14 27.87
CA THR A 224 8.41 -4.92 28.55
C THR A 224 8.85 -3.65 27.82
N LYS A 225 10.11 -3.62 27.35
CA LYS A 225 10.63 -2.51 26.54
C LYS A 225 9.77 -2.24 25.31
N TRP A 226 9.44 -3.30 24.55
CA TRP A 226 8.66 -3.16 23.31
C TRP A 226 7.19 -2.83 23.56
N PHE A 227 6.58 -3.36 24.63
CA PHE A 227 5.23 -2.92 25.01
C PHE A 227 5.20 -1.47 25.46
N ASN A 228 6.22 -1.01 26.21
CA ASN A 228 6.35 0.42 26.54
C ASN A 228 6.52 1.29 25.29
N GLU A 229 7.25 0.82 24.26
CA GLU A 229 7.39 1.56 23.00
C GLU A 229 6.04 1.68 22.27
N ALA A 230 5.29 0.59 22.18
CA ALA A 230 3.97 0.58 21.55
C ALA A 230 2.95 1.45 22.32
N SER A 231 2.94 1.40 23.65
CA SER A 231 2.01 2.12 24.51
C SER A 231 2.15 3.65 24.47
N LYS A 232 3.23 4.17 23.89
CA LYS A 232 3.35 5.61 23.59
C LYS A 232 2.29 6.12 22.61
N TYR A 233 1.61 5.21 21.90
CA TYR A 233 0.64 5.51 20.85
C TYR A 233 -0.78 5.09 21.26
N LEU A 234 -1.28 5.59 22.40
CA LEU A 234 -2.57 5.19 22.98
C LEU A 234 -3.79 5.51 22.10
N THR A 235 -3.67 6.38 21.11
CA THR A 235 -4.71 6.63 20.10
C THR A 235 -4.81 5.51 19.06
N THR A 236 -3.91 4.50 19.12
CA THR A 236 -3.90 3.37 18.20
C THR A 236 -4.31 2.07 18.92
N TYR A 237 -4.94 1.16 18.17
CA TYR A 237 -5.35 -0.15 18.68
C TYR A 237 -4.20 -0.93 19.34
N TYR A 238 -3.03 -1.01 18.68
CA TYR A 238 -1.89 -1.75 19.22
C TYR A 238 -1.21 -1.03 20.39
N GLY A 239 -1.29 0.30 20.45
CA GLY A 239 -0.84 1.06 21.62
C GLY A 239 -1.68 0.75 22.86
N GLN A 240 -3.00 0.68 22.71
CA GLN A 240 -3.90 0.31 23.79
C GLN A 240 -3.69 -1.14 24.24
N LEU A 241 -3.56 -2.09 23.30
CA LEU A 241 -3.25 -3.48 23.63
C LEU A 241 -1.92 -3.62 24.39
N ALA A 242 -0.90 -2.88 23.99
CA ALA A 242 0.40 -2.90 24.66
C ALA A 242 0.31 -2.33 26.08
N PHE A 243 -0.45 -1.26 26.27
CA PHE A 243 -0.72 -0.72 27.61
C PHE A 243 -1.38 -1.77 28.53
N LEU A 244 -2.37 -2.50 28.01
CA LEU A 244 -3.06 -3.56 28.77
C LEU A 244 -2.17 -4.77 29.03
N GLU A 245 -1.19 -5.09 28.20
CA GLU A 245 -0.18 -6.13 28.49
C GLU A 245 0.71 -5.74 29.69
N LEU A 246 0.97 -4.45 29.90
CA LEU A 246 1.73 -3.91 31.02
C LEU A 246 0.86 -3.69 32.27
N ASN A 247 -0.40 -3.30 32.07
CA ASN A 247 -1.33 -2.91 33.11
C ASN A 247 -2.70 -3.57 32.86
N PRO A 248 -2.87 -4.88 33.18
CA PRO A 248 -4.07 -5.63 32.79
C PRO A 248 -5.41 -5.05 33.32
N ASN A 249 -5.37 -4.35 34.45
CA ASN A 249 -6.53 -3.71 35.04
C ASN A 249 -6.49 -2.17 34.95
N GLY A 250 -5.56 -1.64 34.15
CA GLY A 250 -5.35 -0.20 34.04
C GLY A 250 -6.36 0.45 33.12
N ASN A 251 -6.79 1.65 33.47
CA ASN A 251 -7.46 2.55 32.56
C ASN A 251 -6.39 3.45 31.91
N PHE A 252 -6.38 3.55 30.60
CA PHE A 252 -5.51 4.51 29.93
C PHE A 252 -6.20 5.85 29.78
N GLU A 253 -5.47 6.90 30.10
CA GLU A 253 -5.89 8.27 29.88
C GLU A 253 -5.12 8.81 28.66
N LEU A 254 -5.83 9.44 27.75
CA LEU A 254 -5.20 10.16 26.66
C LEU A 254 -4.60 11.46 27.21
N SER A 255 -3.50 11.94 26.65
CA SER A 255 -2.93 13.23 27.01
C SER A 255 -3.98 14.32 26.89
N LYS A 256 -3.98 15.25 27.86
CA LYS A 256 -4.86 16.44 27.74
C LYS A 256 -4.46 17.25 26.53
N ASP A 257 -5.46 17.81 25.85
CA ASP A 257 -5.19 18.75 24.76
C ASP A 257 -4.49 20.00 25.30
N LEU A 258 -3.71 20.65 24.44
CA LEU A 258 -3.01 21.88 24.76
C LEU A 258 -4.06 22.97 25.13
N GLU A 259 -3.89 23.61 26.28
CA GLU A 259 -4.70 24.79 26.64
C GLU A 259 -4.25 25.99 25.80
N ILE A 260 -5.16 26.51 24.99
CA ILE A 260 -4.86 27.60 24.07
C ILE A 260 -5.06 28.93 24.80
N ASN A 261 -4.04 29.78 24.76
CA ASN A 261 -4.13 31.14 25.30
C ASN A 261 -5.23 31.90 24.57
N LYS A 262 -6.11 32.59 25.36
CA LYS A 262 -7.25 33.36 24.83
C LYS A 262 -6.80 34.45 23.86
N GLU A 263 -5.74 35.16 24.16
CA GLU A 263 -5.20 36.24 23.32
C GLU A 263 -4.74 35.68 21.96
N TYR A 264 -4.03 34.55 21.96
CA TYR A 264 -3.60 33.89 20.72
C TYR A 264 -4.80 33.42 19.89
N ARG A 265 -5.82 32.85 20.55
CA ARG A 265 -7.09 32.48 19.90
C ARG A 265 -7.75 33.65 19.18
N ASP A 266 -7.86 34.80 19.86
CA ASP A 266 -8.46 36.01 19.29
C ASP A 266 -7.64 36.52 18.09
N ILE A 267 -6.31 36.46 18.17
CA ILE A 267 -5.41 36.82 17.07
C ILE A 267 -5.58 35.87 15.90
N PHE A 268 -5.65 34.56 16.17
CA PHE A 268 -5.80 33.52 15.12
C PHE A 268 -7.06 33.75 14.29
N PHE A 269 -8.23 33.90 14.93
CA PHE A 269 -9.50 34.06 14.22
C PHE A 269 -9.66 35.46 13.55
N LYS A 270 -8.82 36.44 13.86
CA LYS A 270 -8.77 37.73 13.17
C LYS A 270 -7.88 37.74 11.93
N LYS A 271 -7.09 36.68 11.68
CA LYS A 271 -6.21 36.60 10.53
C LYS A 271 -7.00 36.68 9.22
N GLU A 272 -6.44 37.35 8.23
CA GLU A 272 -7.05 37.50 6.90
C GLU A 272 -7.29 36.16 6.23
N ILE A 273 -6.37 35.21 6.39
CA ILE A 273 -6.49 33.84 5.83
C ILE A 273 -7.73 33.09 6.35
N VAL A 274 -8.17 33.38 7.59
CA VAL A 274 -9.41 32.80 8.16
C VAL A 274 -10.63 33.28 7.37
N LYS A 275 -10.68 34.58 7.05
CA LYS A 275 -11.73 35.13 6.18
C LYS A 275 -11.74 34.51 4.79
N VAL A 276 -10.55 34.31 4.23
CA VAL A 276 -10.40 33.64 2.93
C VAL A 276 -10.92 32.19 3.00
N ILE A 277 -10.66 31.48 4.10
CA ILE A 277 -11.16 30.10 4.29
C ILE A 277 -12.70 30.08 4.29
N TYR A 278 -13.36 30.96 5.01
CA TYR A 278 -14.83 31.07 4.99
C TYR A 278 -15.37 31.36 3.58
N LEU A 279 -14.76 32.30 2.84
CA LEU A 279 -15.18 32.61 1.46
C LEU A 279 -14.96 31.44 0.50
N LEU A 280 -13.88 30.71 0.65
CA LEU A 280 -13.60 29.53 -0.20
C LEU A 280 -14.59 28.39 0.08
N ASP A 281 -15.01 28.23 1.33
CA ASP A 281 -16.01 27.24 1.71
C ASP A 281 -17.40 27.63 1.16
N GLU A 282 -17.82 28.90 1.28
CA GLU A 282 -19.05 29.42 0.66
C GLU A 282 -19.09 29.23 -0.87
N LEU A 283 -17.93 29.17 -1.52
CA LEU A 283 -17.79 28.97 -2.96
C LEU A 283 -17.62 27.49 -3.36
N ASP A 284 -17.74 26.55 -2.43
CA ASP A 284 -17.51 25.12 -2.62
C ASP A 284 -16.10 24.77 -3.18
N GLU A 285 -15.10 25.61 -2.86
CA GLU A 285 -13.72 25.45 -3.35
C GLU A 285 -12.89 24.55 -2.40
N ASP A 286 -13.35 23.33 -2.17
CA ASP A 286 -12.79 22.31 -1.25
C ASP A 286 -11.28 22.19 -1.28
N LYS A 287 -10.72 22.17 -2.50
CA LYS A 287 -9.26 21.99 -2.68
C LYS A 287 -8.47 23.14 -2.05
N TYR A 288 -8.94 24.34 -2.22
CA TYR A 288 -8.25 25.54 -1.71
C TYR A 288 -8.53 25.74 -0.22
N THR A 289 -9.75 25.51 0.22
CA THR A 289 -10.15 25.49 1.65
C THR A 289 -9.24 24.54 2.44
N LYS A 290 -9.09 23.32 1.99
CA LYS A 290 -8.19 22.31 2.58
C LYS A 290 -6.73 22.74 2.58
N PHE A 291 -6.26 23.36 1.52
CA PHE A 291 -4.88 23.82 1.42
C PHE A 291 -4.62 24.97 2.42
N MET A 292 -5.52 25.95 2.53
CA MET A 292 -5.40 27.05 3.45
C MET A 292 -5.50 26.62 4.92
N LEU A 293 -6.42 25.70 5.24
CA LEU A 293 -6.52 25.10 6.59
C LEU A 293 -5.22 24.41 7.01
N ARG A 294 -4.62 23.64 6.12
CA ARG A 294 -3.31 23.00 6.39
C ARG A 294 -2.19 24.02 6.54
N HIS A 295 -2.21 25.09 5.79
CA HIS A 295 -1.22 26.14 5.89
C HIS A 295 -1.30 26.84 7.25
N ILE A 296 -2.49 27.28 7.66
CA ILE A 296 -2.66 27.98 8.94
C ILE A 296 -2.44 27.06 10.15
N ALA A 297 -2.70 25.75 10.02
CA ALA A 297 -2.43 24.77 11.06
C ALA A 297 -0.94 24.72 11.42
N ASN A 298 -0.05 24.90 10.44
CA ASN A 298 1.41 24.85 10.63
C ASN A 298 2.04 26.22 10.99
N ASP A 299 1.25 27.26 11.18
CA ASP A 299 1.75 28.62 11.37
C ASP A 299 2.44 28.80 12.74
N ASN A 300 1.82 28.30 13.81
CA ASN A 300 2.38 28.37 15.17
C ASN A 300 1.92 27.19 16.02
N ILE A 301 2.56 26.05 15.80
CA ILE A 301 2.18 24.75 16.40
C ILE A 301 2.25 24.80 17.93
N ASP A 302 3.29 25.41 18.49
CA ASP A 302 3.50 25.48 19.95
C ASP A 302 2.39 26.25 20.68
N ASN A 303 1.73 27.16 20.00
CA ASN A 303 0.58 27.92 20.53
C ASN A 303 -0.78 27.34 20.13
N GLY A 304 -0.81 26.15 19.52
CA GLY A 304 -2.04 25.42 19.22
C GLY A 304 -2.73 25.80 17.92
N SER A 305 -1.98 26.29 16.92
CA SER A 305 -2.54 26.60 15.58
C SER A 305 -3.23 25.39 14.92
N GLU A 306 -2.75 24.17 15.16
CA GLU A 306 -3.39 22.94 14.66
C GLU A 306 -4.78 22.74 15.26
N ILE A 307 -4.94 22.95 16.57
CA ILE A 307 -6.23 22.83 17.27
C ILE A 307 -7.20 23.89 16.75
N LEU A 308 -6.74 25.14 16.64
CA LEU A 308 -7.56 26.23 16.13
C LEU A 308 -7.96 26.07 14.67
N ALA A 309 -7.09 25.51 13.85
CA ALA A 309 -7.41 25.17 12.45
C ALA A 309 -8.42 24.01 12.35
N ALA A 310 -8.32 23.02 13.24
CA ALA A 310 -9.30 21.94 13.31
C ALA A 310 -10.66 22.47 13.82
N GLU A 311 -10.67 23.38 14.78
CA GLU A 311 -11.86 24.08 15.23
C GLU A 311 -12.49 24.94 14.11
N LEU A 312 -11.68 25.69 13.37
CA LEU A 312 -12.15 26.46 12.22
C LEU A 312 -12.79 25.52 11.16
N ALA A 313 -12.18 24.39 10.89
CA ALA A 313 -12.76 23.39 9.99
C ALA A 313 -14.09 22.84 10.51
N THR A 314 -14.22 22.64 11.82
CA THR A 314 -15.48 22.24 12.47
C THR A 314 -16.54 23.33 12.36
N ASN A 315 -16.17 24.61 12.52
CA ASN A 315 -17.09 25.76 12.43
C ASN A 315 -17.70 25.93 11.02
N ILE A 316 -17.01 25.50 9.99
CA ILE A 316 -17.50 25.45 8.60
C ILE A 316 -18.08 24.06 8.23
N GLU A 317 -18.39 23.23 9.23
CA GLU A 317 -18.96 21.88 9.08
C GLU A 317 -18.08 20.89 8.27
N ARG A 318 -16.79 21.18 8.14
CA ARG A 318 -15.82 20.34 7.43
C ARG A 318 -15.08 19.43 8.43
N PHE A 319 -15.81 18.53 9.06
CA PHE A 319 -15.27 17.56 10.02
C PHE A 319 -14.18 16.65 9.40
N ASP A 320 -14.28 16.37 8.12
CA ASP A 320 -13.26 15.61 7.37
C ASP A 320 -11.91 16.32 7.34
N PHE A 321 -11.89 17.65 7.29
CA PHE A 321 -10.66 18.45 7.35
C PHE A 321 -10.11 18.55 8.77
N ALA A 322 -10.98 18.68 9.77
CA ALA A 322 -10.59 18.67 11.18
C ALA A 322 -9.88 17.36 11.55
N ILE A 323 -10.48 16.21 11.20
CA ILE A 323 -9.88 14.87 11.37
C ILE A 323 -8.54 14.75 10.63
N GLN A 324 -8.43 15.31 9.41
CA GLN A 324 -7.18 15.23 8.66
C GLN A 324 -6.06 16.05 9.32
N ILE A 325 -6.34 17.22 9.86
CA ILE A 325 -5.36 18.05 10.58
C ILE A 325 -4.87 17.29 11.81
N SER A 326 -5.77 16.79 12.64
CA SER A 326 -5.44 16.01 13.84
C SER A 326 -4.64 14.74 13.49
N LYS A 327 -5.03 14.04 12.43
CA LYS A 327 -4.28 12.87 11.95
C LYS A 327 -2.86 13.23 11.50
N LEU A 328 -2.64 14.35 10.83
CA LEU A 328 -1.30 14.80 10.45
C LEU A 328 -0.46 15.15 11.68
N ALA A 329 -1.03 15.86 12.65
CA ALA A 329 -0.39 16.15 13.93
C ALA A 329 0.03 14.87 14.67
N SER A 330 -0.80 13.83 14.62
CA SER A 330 -0.51 12.54 15.27
C SER A 330 0.73 11.83 14.68
N TYR A 331 1.09 12.09 13.43
CA TYR A 331 2.33 11.56 12.83
C TYR A 331 3.58 12.15 13.48
N GLU A 332 3.47 13.35 14.04
CA GLU A 332 4.49 14.03 14.82
C GLU A 332 4.31 13.85 16.33
N LYS A 333 3.50 12.87 16.74
CA LYS A 333 3.20 12.52 18.15
C LYS A 333 2.46 13.63 18.93
N ARG A 334 1.78 14.54 18.23
CA ARG A 334 0.86 15.50 18.84
C ARG A 334 -0.56 14.99 18.65
N PHE A 335 -1.26 14.77 19.76
CA PHE A 335 -2.57 14.14 19.76
C PHE A 335 -3.63 15.17 20.19
N HIS A 336 -4.56 15.48 19.32
CA HIS A 336 -5.69 16.38 19.54
C HIS A 336 -6.96 15.55 19.70
N ASN A 337 -7.24 15.11 20.92
CA ASN A 337 -8.24 14.08 21.21
C ASN A 337 -9.66 14.46 20.82
N GLN A 338 -9.97 15.76 20.77
CA GLN A 338 -11.29 16.26 20.34
C GLN A 338 -11.59 16.02 18.85
N TYR A 339 -10.54 15.78 18.03
CA TYR A 339 -10.65 15.71 16.57
C TYR A 339 -10.07 14.39 15.98
N ASN A 340 -9.73 13.43 16.84
CA ASN A 340 -9.22 12.11 16.40
C ASN A 340 -10.32 11.06 16.24
#